data_0d8f640611b4b4de6de7da78f1616937
#
_entry.id   0d8f640611b4b4de6de7da78f1616937
#
_cell.length_a   1.000
_cell.length_b   1.000
_cell.length_c   1.000
_cell.angle_alpha   90.00
_cell.angle_beta   90.00
_cell.angle_gamma   90.00
#
_symmetry.space_group_name_H-M   'P 1'
#
loop_
_entity.id
_entity.type
_entity.pdbx_description
1 polymer ?
#
loop_
_entity_poly.entity_id
_entity_poly.type
_entity_poly.pdbx_seq_one_letter_code
_entity_poly.pdbx_strand_id
1 'polypeptide(L)'
;MIIFMSNDTSKPFSNKQSIDNLKTSGFERRMSIAKTSLNIGRRWAGNSVSGMFLNKEARTARNQAFMETQANYLAAELGKLKGSVVKIGQMLAIYGEHILPPEITRALQTLNDDTATLSWPTIELTLRDLLGERLNELDIDPVPIGTASLAQVHRATVIATGEQVVLKIQYPGVADAINSDLALFKRLLKVSNIVPQTRSLDAWFEEIRDLLHHEVDYEAEAVTTERFYDRLSNDPRYVVPKINREYSKKRLLCMSYEPGVSVVSDVLQQLSHERRSAIGQAAIEIMMQEIFVWGEMQTDPNFGNYLVRVSTNEGEPDKLVLLDFG
;
A
#
# COMPACT_ATOMS: atom_id res chain seq x y z
N MET A 1 -1.55 -2.50 0.76
CA MET A 1 -2.80 -2.25 0.03
C MET A 1 -2.65 -2.77 -1.38
N ILE A 2 -3.38 -3.82 -1.73
CA ILE A 2 -3.42 -4.36 -3.09
C ILE A 2 -4.69 -3.83 -3.74
N ILE A 3 -4.57 -3.04 -4.79
CA ILE A 3 -5.72 -2.65 -5.60
C ILE A 3 -5.86 -3.70 -6.69
N PHE A 4 -6.73 -4.69 -6.48
CA PHE A 4 -7.17 -5.56 -7.55
C PHE A 4 -8.13 -4.77 -8.43
N MET A 5 -7.84 -4.70 -9.71
CA MET A 5 -8.74 -4.07 -10.65
C MET A 5 -9.88 -5.04 -10.98
N SER A 6 -11.11 -4.51 -10.93
CA SER A 6 -12.32 -5.24 -11.32
C SER A 6 -12.14 -5.83 -12.71
N ASN A 7 -12.67 -7.05 -12.90
CA ASN A 7 -12.82 -7.71 -14.19
C ASN A 7 -13.82 -6.97 -15.10
N ASP A 8 -13.70 -5.67 -15.23
CA ASP A 8 -14.29 -4.96 -16.36
C ASP A 8 -13.32 -5.11 -17.54
N THR A 9 -13.47 -6.19 -18.30
CA THR A 9 -12.69 -6.52 -19.49
C THR A 9 -12.84 -5.49 -20.61
N SER A 10 -13.60 -4.41 -20.40
CA SER A 10 -13.85 -3.36 -21.39
C SER A 10 -12.87 -2.17 -21.34
N LYS A 11 -12.01 -2.07 -20.31
CA LYS A 11 -10.98 -1.02 -20.26
C LYS A 11 -9.61 -1.66 -20.08
N PRO A 12 -8.83 -1.78 -21.16
CA PRO A 12 -7.44 -2.16 -21.04
C PRO A 12 -6.72 -1.14 -20.16
N PHE A 13 -5.70 -1.59 -19.42
CA PHE A 13 -4.76 -0.76 -18.66
C PHE A 13 -4.21 0.32 -19.61
N SER A 14 -4.97 1.40 -19.80
CA SER A 14 -4.59 2.43 -20.76
C SER A 14 -3.52 3.30 -20.11
N ASN A 15 -2.28 3.09 -20.56
CA ASN A 15 -1.23 4.11 -20.59
C ASN A 15 -0.71 4.65 -19.23
N LYS A 16 -0.68 3.84 -18.14
CA LYS A 16 0.20 4.16 -17.02
C LYS A 16 1.64 3.97 -17.52
N GLN A 17 2.43 5.02 -17.51
CA GLN A 17 3.85 4.95 -17.89
C GLN A 17 4.53 3.89 -17.00
N SER A 18 4.95 2.78 -17.60
CA SER A 18 5.83 1.83 -16.94
C SER A 18 7.19 2.49 -16.72
N ILE A 19 7.78 2.25 -15.57
CA ILE A 19 9.08 2.80 -15.20
C ILE A 19 10.08 1.65 -15.18
N ASP A 20 11.19 1.82 -15.88
CA ASP A 20 12.24 0.80 -15.95
C ASP A 20 13.03 0.66 -14.64
N ASN A 21 13.06 1.71 -13.82
CA ASN A 21 13.73 1.70 -12.53
C ASN A 21 13.01 2.59 -11.52
N LEU A 22 12.64 2.03 -10.37
CA LEU A 22 12.45 2.85 -9.19
C LEU A 22 13.82 3.44 -8.82
N LYS A 23 13.85 4.69 -8.35
CA LYS A 23 15.06 5.25 -7.74
C LYS A 23 15.35 4.50 -6.44
N THR A 24 15.87 3.28 -6.56
CA THR A 24 16.19 2.40 -5.43
C THR A 24 17.56 2.69 -4.85
N SER A 25 18.42 3.42 -5.60
CA SER A 25 19.74 3.78 -5.08
C SER A 25 19.56 4.80 -3.94
N GLY A 26 19.96 4.40 -2.75
CA GLY A 26 19.91 5.27 -1.55
C GLY A 26 20.64 6.60 -1.74
N PHE A 27 21.56 6.68 -2.70
CA PHE A 27 22.28 7.91 -3.04
C PHE A 27 21.40 8.91 -3.82
N GLU A 28 20.67 8.47 -4.85
CA GLU A 28 19.79 9.34 -5.62
C GLU A 28 18.60 9.85 -4.79
N ARG A 29 18.05 8.99 -3.92
CA ARG A 29 17.02 9.38 -2.96
C ARG A 29 17.54 10.42 -1.97
N ARG A 30 18.71 10.20 -1.37
CA ARG A 30 19.35 11.16 -0.46
C ARG A 30 19.62 12.49 -1.14
N MET A 31 20.07 12.49 -2.39
CA MET A 31 20.33 13.70 -3.16
C MET A 31 19.03 14.47 -3.47
N SER A 32 17.96 13.78 -3.85
CA SER A 32 16.65 14.39 -4.11
C SER A 32 16.10 15.05 -2.85
N ILE A 33 16.11 14.35 -1.72
CA ILE A 33 15.60 14.88 -0.45
C ILE A 33 16.51 15.98 0.11
N ALA A 34 17.82 15.88 -0.07
CA ALA A 34 18.75 16.95 0.32
C ALA A 34 18.45 18.25 -0.44
N LYS A 35 18.19 18.17 -1.74
CA LYS A 35 17.73 19.33 -2.53
C LYS A 35 16.40 19.89 -2.04
N THR A 36 15.44 19.03 -1.73
CA THR A 36 14.13 19.43 -1.20
C THR A 36 14.27 20.11 0.16
N SER A 37 15.10 19.55 1.06
CA SER A 37 15.40 20.14 2.38
C SER A 37 16.03 21.52 2.26
N LEU A 38 17.00 21.68 1.36
CA LEU A 38 17.68 22.95 1.12
C LEU A 38 16.69 24.02 0.59
N ASN A 39 15.80 23.64 -0.32
CA ASN A 39 14.80 24.52 -0.87
C ASN A 39 13.76 24.92 0.18
N ILE A 40 13.31 24.00 1.02
CA ILE A 40 12.43 24.29 2.15
C ILE A 40 13.11 25.28 3.10
N GLY A 41 14.36 25.01 3.53
CA GLY A 41 15.13 25.90 4.42
C GLY A 41 15.28 27.32 3.89
N ARG A 42 15.60 27.48 2.59
CA ARG A 42 15.71 28.81 1.95
C ARG A 42 14.36 29.55 1.95
N ARG A 43 13.25 28.87 1.69
CA ARG A 43 11.90 29.46 1.68
C ARG A 43 11.48 29.89 3.10
N TRP A 44 11.83 29.13 4.13
CA TRP A 44 11.60 29.50 5.52
C TRP A 44 12.36 30.75 5.94
N ALA A 45 13.64 30.84 5.58
CA ALA A 45 14.43 32.03 5.84
C ALA A 45 13.82 33.29 5.17
N GLY A 46 13.39 33.18 3.91
CA GLY A 46 12.73 34.28 3.20
C GLY A 46 11.40 34.69 3.83
N ASN A 47 10.59 33.74 4.30
CA ASN A 47 9.30 34.06 4.96
C ASN A 47 9.48 34.77 6.31
N SER A 48 10.48 34.38 7.09
CA SER A 48 10.76 34.97 8.40
C SER A 48 11.13 36.46 8.28
N VAL A 49 11.96 36.80 7.30
CA VAL A 49 12.41 38.19 7.09
C VAL A 49 11.25 39.06 6.62
N SER A 50 10.44 38.62 5.70
CA SER A 50 9.35 39.42 5.10
C SER A 50 8.10 39.55 5.98
N GLY A 51 8.00 38.80 7.09
CA GLY A 51 6.90 38.88 8.07
C GLY A 51 7.09 39.88 9.20
N MET A 52 8.25 40.51 9.32
CA MET A 52 8.59 41.42 10.45
C MET A 52 7.75 42.68 10.51
N PHE A 53 7.16 43.11 9.39
CA PHE A 53 6.40 44.36 9.27
C PHE A 53 4.88 44.18 9.29
N LEU A 54 4.35 42.95 9.51
CA LEU A 54 2.92 42.68 9.50
C LEU A 54 2.32 42.71 10.90
N ASN A 55 1.02 43.07 11.00
CA ASN A 55 0.26 42.93 12.23
C ASN A 55 0.04 41.45 12.56
N LYS A 56 -0.40 41.16 13.80
CA LYS A 56 -0.49 39.77 14.33
C LYS A 56 -1.40 38.89 13.49
N GLU A 57 -2.56 39.39 13.05
CA GLU A 57 -3.53 38.59 12.26
C GLU A 57 -3.02 38.27 10.84
N ALA A 58 -2.50 39.30 10.15
CA ALA A 58 -1.92 39.12 8.83
C ALA A 58 -0.68 38.19 8.84
N ARG A 59 0.10 38.24 9.93
CA ARG A 59 1.24 37.36 10.14
C ARG A 59 0.79 35.91 10.35
N THR A 60 -0.29 35.70 11.12
CA THR A 60 -0.84 34.34 11.33
C THR A 60 -1.39 33.75 10.04
N ALA A 61 -2.25 34.46 9.32
CA ALA A 61 -2.82 34.03 8.05
C ALA A 61 -1.73 33.71 7.00
N ARG A 62 -0.70 34.58 6.93
CA ARG A 62 0.43 34.37 6.04
C ARG A 62 1.25 33.12 6.40
N ASN A 63 1.53 32.90 7.69
CA ASN A 63 2.25 31.73 8.14
C ASN A 63 1.47 30.45 7.82
N GLN A 64 0.15 30.46 7.96
CA GLN A 64 -0.71 29.33 7.62
C GLN A 64 -0.67 29.04 6.11
N ALA A 65 -0.85 30.05 5.25
CA ALA A 65 -0.74 29.90 3.81
C ALA A 65 0.65 29.43 3.36
N PHE A 66 1.69 29.91 4.04
CA PHE A 66 3.06 29.47 3.80
C PHE A 66 3.25 27.99 4.20
N MET A 67 2.76 27.56 5.37
CA MET A 67 2.80 26.18 5.82
C MET A 67 2.10 25.25 4.83
N GLU A 68 0.91 25.62 4.38
CA GLU A 68 0.15 24.85 3.39
C GLU A 68 0.91 24.70 2.05
N THR A 69 1.51 25.78 1.58
CA THR A 69 2.34 25.77 0.37
C THR A 69 3.56 24.85 0.53
N GLN A 70 4.23 24.88 1.70
CA GLN A 70 5.38 24.02 1.96
C GLN A 70 4.98 22.55 2.14
N ALA A 71 3.84 22.28 2.78
CA ALA A 71 3.28 20.94 2.95
C ALA A 71 2.97 20.30 1.58
N ASN A 72 2.28 21.03 0.71
CA ASN A 72 1.96 20.55 -0.64
C ASN A 72 3.22 20.34 -1.50
N TYR A 73 4.20 21.22 -1.39
CA TYR A 73 5.49 21.05 -2.06
C TYR A 73 6.22 19.79 -1.56
N LEU A 74 6.25 19.58 -0.24
CA LEU A 74 6.85 18.40 0.38
C LEU A 74 6.16 17.10 -0.13
N ALA A 75 4.83 17.04 -0.07
CA ALA A 75 4.07 15.90 -0.55
C ALA A 75 4.32 15.60 -2.04
N ALA A 76 4.34 16.65 -2.88
CA ALA A 76 4.64 16.49 -4.30
C ALA A 76 6.06 15.94 -4.57
N GLU A 77 7.06 16.39 -3.81
CA GLU A 77 8.43 15.87 -3.95
C GLU A 77 8.57 14.43 -3.43
N LEU A 78 7.87 14.10 -2.32
CA LEU A 78 7.84 12.75 -1.77
C LEU A 78 7.12 11.77 -2.70
N GLY A 79 6.02 12.19 -3.33
CA GLY A 79 5.30 11.38 -4.31
C GLY A 79 6.14 10.97 -5.52
N LYS A 80 7.14 11.79 -5.90
CA LYS A 80 8.07 11.46 -6.99
C LYS A 80 9.05 10.34 -6.65
N LEU A 81 9.28 10.07 -5.36
CA LEU A 81 10.26 9.08 -4.91
C LEU A 81 9.70 7.65 -4.92
N LYS A 82 8.37 7.50 -4.84
CA LYS A 82 7.64 6.20 -4.88
C LYS A 82 8.14 5.17 -3.84
N GLY A 83 7.51 4.01 -3.83
CA GLY A 83 7.87 2.90 -2.94
C GLY A 83 7.73 3.27 -1.45
N SER A 84 8.70 2.88 -0.62
CA SER A 84 8.69 3.07 0.84
C SER A 84 8.41 4.52 1.27
N VAL A 85 8.89 5.52 0.51
CA VAL A 85 8.68 6.94 0.84
C VAL A 85 7.19 7.33 0.78
N VAL A 86 6.45 6.83 -0.22
CA VAL A 86 5.00 7.08 -0.34
C VAL A 86 4.26 6.40 0.81
N LYS A 87 4.58 5.13 1.10
CA LYS A 87 3.96 4.39 2.20
C LYS A 87 4.26 5.03 3.56
N ILE A 88 5.51 5.46 3.80
CA ILE A 88 5.86 6.24 4.99
C ILE A 88 4.97 7.48 5.10
N GLY A 89 4.84 8.25 4.03
CA GLY A 89 4.00 9.45 4.01
C GLY A 89 2.55 9.17 4.34
N GLN A 90 1.99 8.09 3.81
CA GLN A 90 0.63 7.64 4.11
C GLN A 90 0.45 7.22 5.57
N MET A 91 1.37 6.41 6.10
CA MET A 91 1.36 6.03 7.51
C MET A 91 1.49 7.26 8.42
N LEU A 92 2.38 8.20 8.07
CA LEU A 92 2.49 9.47 8.78
C LEU A 92 1.19 10.31 8.73
N ALA A 93 0.44 10.24 7.64
CA ALA A 93 -0.86 10.92 7.53
C ALA A 93 -1.92 10.28 8.42
N ILE A 94 -1.95 8.95 8.53
CA ILE A 94 -2.93 8.20 9.32
C ILE A 94 -2.60 8.29 10.81
N TYR A 95 -1.39 7.89 11.19
CA TYR A 95 -0.98 7.81 12.58
C TYR A 95 -0.49 9.14 13.16
N GLY A 96 -0.21 10.13 12.30
CA GLY A 96 0.34 11.44 12.68
C GLY A 96 -0.70 12.52 12.93
N GLU A 97 -2.00 12.25 12.83
CA GLU A 97 -3.05 13.26 12.93
C GLU A 97 -2.98 14.10 14.22
N HIS A 98 -2.56 13.47 15.33
CA HIS A 98 -2.40 14.17 16.62
C HIS A 98 -0.99 14.74 16.86
N ILE A 99 -0.04 14.46 15.98
CA ILE A 99 1.38 14.83 16.12
C ILE A 99 1.77 15.91 15.11
N LEU A 100 1.31 15.74 13.87
CA LEU A 100 1.61 16.63 12.76
C LEU A 100 0.59 17.77 12.66
N PRO A 101 1.00 18.95 12.18
CA PRO A 101 0.06 20.02 11.82
C PRO A 101 -0.96 19.54 10.77
N PRO A 102 -2.22 20.00 10.84
CA PRO A 102 -3.28 19.57 9.91
C PRO A 102 -2.93 19.82 8.43
N GLU A 103 -2.15 20.83 8.13
CA GLU A 103 -1.71 21.16 6.77
C GLU A 103 -0.79 20.06 6.20
N ILE A 104 0.09 19.52 7.04
CA ILE A 104 1.02 18.43 6.68
C ILE A 104 0.24 17.14 6.51
N THR A 105 -0.63 16.81 7.46
CA THR A 105 -1.47 15.60 7.39
C THR A 105 -2.30 15.58 6.11
N ARG A 106 -3.00 16.69 5.80
CA ARG A 106 -3.77 16.81 4.56
C ARG A 106 -2.90 16.68 3.32
N ALA A 107 -1.72 17.30 3.31
CA ALA A 107 -0.82 17.17 2.17
C ALA A 107 -0.28 15.74 1.98
N LEU A 108 0.05 15.03 3.08
CA LEU A 108 0.47 13.64 3.03
C LEU A 108 -0.66 12.69 2.61
N GLN A 109 -1.92 12.99 2.96
CA GLN A 109 -3.10 12.25 2.48
C GLN A 109 -3.29 12.32 0.95
N THR A 110 -2.68 13.31 0.28
CA THR A 110 -2.68 13.37 -1.19
C THR A 110 -1.68 12.41 -1.84
N LEU A 111 -0.83 11.74 -1.05
CA LEU A 111 0.07 10.71 -1.55
C LEU A 111 -0.74 9.45 -1.90
N ASN A 112 -1.09 9.32 -3.16
CA ASN A 112 -1.87 8.21 -3.66
C ASN A 112 -0.98 6.98 -3.90
N ASP A 113 -1.58 5.79 -3.72
CA ASP A 113 -1.01 4.50 -4.12
C ASP A 113 -0.98 4.32 -5.65
N ASP A 114 -1.32 5.36 -6.42
CA ASP A 114 -1.27 5.32 -7.87
C ASP A 114 0.18 5.25 -8.36
N THR A 115 0.84 4.19 -7.94
CA THR A 115 2.22 3.88 -8.26
C THR A 115 2.27 3.43 -9.72
N ALA A 116 3.11 4.08 -10.52
CA ALA A 116 3.42 3.53 -11.85
C ALA A 116 4.02 2.13 -11.67
N THR A 117 3.56 1.21 -12.49
CA THR A 117 4.05 -0.16 -12.51
C THR A 117 5.52 -0.20 -12.94
N LEU A 118 6.30 -1.13 -12.38
CA LEU A 118 7.58 -1.47 -12.96
C LEU A 118 7.38 -2.18 -14.30
N SER A 119 8.29 -1.94 -15.23
CA SER A 119 8.27 -2.63 -16.52
C SER A 119 8.47 -4.13 -16.34
N TRP A 120 7.87 -4.91 -17.22
CA TRP A 120 7.98 -6.37 -17.18
C TRP A 120 9.44 -6.87 -17.15
N PRO A 121 10.39 -6.33 -17.95
CA PRO A 121 11.77 -6.77 -17.87
C PRO A 121 12.39 -6.63 -16.49
N THR A 122 12.04 -5.59 -15.73
CA THR A 122 12.52 -5.41 -14.35
C THR A 122 11.92 -6.43 -13.39
N ILE A 123 10.63 -6.73 -13.55
CA ILE A 123 9.94 -7.73 -12.75
C ILE A 123 10.44 -9.13 -13.08
N GLU A 124 10.63 -9.45 -14.34
CA GLU A 124 11.15 -10.75 -14.79
C GLU A 124 12.55 -11.01 -14.22
N LEU A 125 13.44 -10.00 -14.22
CA LEU A 125 14.75 -10.12 -13.58
C LEU A 125 14.61 -10.42 -12.08
N THR A 126 13.71 -9.74 -11.39
CA THR A 126 13.44 -9.96 -9.96
C THR A 126 12.93 -11.37 -9.71
N LEU A 127 12.01 -11.86 -10.54
CA LEU A 127 11.48 -13.23 -10.45
C LEU A 127 12.56 -14.26 -10.73
N ARG A 128 13.43 -14.02 -11.71
CA ARG A 128 14.57 -14.88 -12.03
C ARG A 128 15.54 -15.01 -10.87
N ASP A 129 15.82 -13.90 -10.17
CA ASP A 129 16.66 -13.90 -8.96
C ASP A 129 16.02 -14.67 -7.81
N LEU A 130 14.67 -14.60 -7.66
CA LEU A 130 13.95 -15.23 -6.56
C LEU A 130 13.64 -16.71 -6.78
N LEU A 131 13.31 -17.10 -8.02
CA LEU A 131 12.84 -18.44 -8.36
C LEU A 131 13.91 -19.29 -9.08
N GLY A 132 14.91 -18.67 -9.72
CA GLY A 132 15.91 -19.36 -10.53
C GLY A 132 15.24 -20.16 -11.67
N GLU A 133 15.62 -21.43 -11.81
CA GLU A 133 15.08 -22.33 -12.84
C GLU A 133 13.57 -22.60 -12.72
N ARG A 134 13.00 -22.47 -11.51
CA ARG A 134 11.56 -22.64 -11.28
C ARG A 134 10.70 -21.59 -11.96
N LEU A 135 11.27 -20.45 -12.39
CA LEU A 135 10.57 -19.48 -13.19
C LEU A 135 9.99 -20.09 -14.48
N ASN A 136 10.69 -21.10 -15.05
CA ASN A 136 10.25 -21.77 -16.27
C ASN A 136 9.04 -22.71 -16.05
N GLU A 137 8.65 -22.95 -14.80
CA GLU A 137 7.46 -23.74 -14.44
C GLU A 137 6.18 -22.91 -14.46
N LEU A 138 6.30 -21.58 -14.63
CA LEU A 138 5.21 -20.62 -14.58
C LEU A 138 5.03 -19.92 -15.92
N ASP A 139 3.79 -19.88 -16.41
CA ASP A 139 3.36 -19.00 -17.50
C ASP A 139 2.77 -17.73 -16.88
N ILE A 140 3.50 -16.63 -16.95
CA ILE A 140 3.20 -15.38 -16.22
C ILE A 140 2.71 -14.32 -17.18
N ASP A 141 1.55 -13.71 -16.86
CA ASP A 141 1.06 -12.55 -17.60
C ASP A 141 1.97 -11.33 -17.30
N PRO A 142 2.63 -10.75 -18.32
CA PRO A 142 3.46 -9.57 -18.15
C PRO A 142 2.68 -8.32 -17.71
N VAL A 143 1.35 -8.32 -17.87
CA VAL A 143 0.50 -7.21 -17.43
C VAL A 143 0.06 -7.45 -15.98
N PRO A 144 0.40 -6.55 -15.05
CA PRO A 144 -0.02 -6.71 -13.66
C PRO A 144 -1.53 -6.56 -13.51
N ILE A 145 -2.13 -7.41 -12.67
CA ILE A 145 -3.56 -7.32 -12.31
C ILE A 145 -3.82 -6.42 -11.11
N GLY A 146 -2.78 -6.00 -10.41
CA GLY A 146 -2.88 -5.12 -9.27
C GLY A 146 -1.53 -4.47 -8.94
N THR A 147 -1.61 -3.34 -8.25
CA THR A 147 -0.43 -2.63 -7.72
C THR A 147 -0.64 -2.31 -6.25
N ALA A 148 0.44 -2.33 -5.51
CA ALA A 148 0.51 -1.84 -4.14
C ALA A 148 1.64 -0.81 -4.03
N SER A 149 1.71 -0.09 -2.92
CA SER A 149 2.77 0.89 -2.68
C SER A 149 4.17 0.28 -2.72
N LEU A 150 4.31 -0.99 -2.31
CA LEU A 150 5.58 -1.70 -2.18
C LEU A 150 5.71 -2.92 -3.10
N ALA A 151 4.68 -3.22 -3.91
CA ALA A 151 4.61 -4.44 -4.73
C ALA A 151 3.75 -4.26 -5.97
N GLN A 152 3.84 -5.22 -6.88
CA GLN A 152 2.82 -5.43 -7.92
C GLN A 152 2.44 -6.92 -8.01
N VAL A 153 1.25 -7.17 -8.53
CA VAL A 153 0.65 -8.50 -8.58
C VAL A 153 0.46 -8.92 -10.02
N HIS A 154 0.99 -10.10 -10.36
CA HIS A 154 0.85 -10.71 -11.67
C HIS A 154 0.08 -12.00 -11.57
N ARG A 155 -0.72 -12.28 -12.60
CA ARG A 155 -1.36 -13.58 -12.77
C ARG A 155 -0.39 -14.55 -13.42
N ALA A 156 -0.43 -15.80 -13.00
CA ALA A 156 0.37 -16.87 -13.59
C ALA A 156 -0.41 -18.17 -13.63
N THR A 157 0.05 -19.08 -14.47
CA THR A 157 -0.43 -20.47 -14.54
C THR A 157 0.75 -21.39 -14.24
N VAL A 158 0.59 -22.31 -13.31
CA VAL A 158 1.55 -23.40 -13.10
C VAL A 158 1.43 -24.37 -14.27
N ILE A 159 2.45 -24.45 -15.11
CA ILE A 159 2.40 -25.16 -16.39
C ILE A 159 2.06 -26.64 -16.22
N ALA A 160 2.63 -27.28 -15.18
CA ALA A 160 2.45 -28.72 -14.94
C ALA A 160 1.02 -29.11 -14.51
N THR A 161 0.32 -28.22 -13.80
CA THR A 161 -1.00 -28.51 -13.20
C THR A 161 -2.15 -27.75 -13.83
N GLY A 162 -1.86 -26.64 -14.54
CA GLY A 162 -2.87 -25.69 -15.01
C GLY A 162 -3.45 -24.81 -13.90
N GLU A 163 -2.93 -24.90 -12.67
CA GLU A 163 -3.41 -24.10 -11.55
C GLU A 163 -3.17 -22.62 -11.80
N GLN A 164 -4.24 -21.80 -11.59
CA GLN A 164 -4.14 -20.36 -11.69
C GLN A 164 -3.67 -19.78 -10.36
N VAL A 165 -2.59 -19.02 -10.39
CA VAL A 165 -2.00 -18.39 -9.21
C VAL A 165 -1.79 -16.91 -9.43
N VAL A 166 -1.57 -16.16 -8.36
CA VAL A 166 -1.09 -14.79 -8.38
C VAL A 166 0.26 -14.69 -7.67
N LEU A 167 1.09 -13.84 -8.20
CA LEU A 167 2.43 -13.54 -7.69
C LEU A 167 2.42 -12.09 -7.19
N LYS A 168 2.45 -11.89 -5.85
CA LYS A 168 2.67 -10.59 -5.21
C LYS A 168 4.19 -10.41 -5.11
N ILE A 169 4.73 -9.52 -5.94
CA ILE A 169 6.17 -9.35 -6.13
C ILE A 169 6.58 -8.03 -5.50
N GLN A 170 7.42 -8.09 -4.48
CA GLN A 170 7.95 -6.92 -3.82
C GLN A 170 8.88 -6.15 -4.75
N TYR A 171 8.77 -4.82 -4.75
CA TYR A 171 9.67 -3.99 -5.54
C TYR A 171 11.13 -4.13 -5.08
N PRO A 172 12.08 -4.23 -6.02
CA PRO A 172 13.50 -4.39 -5.70
C PRO A 172 14.01 -3.31 -4.74
N GLY A 173 14.71 -3.71 -3.69
CA GLY A 173 15.38 -2.82 -2.73
C GLY A 173 14.46 -2.04 -1.79
N VAL A 174 13.12 -2.27 -1.85
CA VAL A 174 12.18 -1.51 -1.02
C VAL A 174 12.34 -1.83 0.46
N ALA A 175 12.48 -3.11 0.82
CA ALA A 175 12.69 -3.52 2.20
C ALA A 175 14.00 -2.96 2.79
N ASP A 176 15.06 -2.94 1.99
CA ASP A 176 16.37 -2.42 2.41
C ASP A 176 16.37 -0.89 2.57
N ALA A 177 15.48 -0.20 1.85
CA ALA A 177 15.36 1.26 1.88
C ALA A 177 14.58 1.79 3.10
N ILE A 178 13.71 1.00 3.73
CA ILE A 178 12.81 1.44 4.81
C ILE A 178 13.53 2.26 5.87
N ASN A 179 14.57 1.72 6.47
CA ASN A 179 15.29 2.38 7.57
C ASN A 179 15.94 3.69 7.13
N SER A 180 16.52 3.73 5.92
CA SER A 180 17.16 4.93 5.39
C SER A 180 16.15 6.01 5.03
N ASP A 181 15.00 5.62 4.47
CA ASP A 181 13.95 6.53 4.08
C ASP A 181 13.24 7.12 5.32
N LEU A 182 12.99 6.30 6.35
CA LEU A 182 12.48 6.79 7.65
C LEU A 182 13.43 7.77 8.34
N ALA A 183 14.73 7.45 8.40
CA ALA A 183 15.72 8.35 8.98
C ALA A 183 15.76 9.70 8.26
N LEU A 184 15.56 9.67 6.96
CA LEU A 184 15.54 10.84 6.11
C LEU A 184 14.27 11.67 6.34
N PHE A 185 13.09 11.04 6.44
CA PHE A 185 11.84 11.69 6.82
C PHE A 185 11.93 12.37 8.20
N LYS A 186 12.47 11.66 9.18
CA LYS A 186 12.69 12.19 10.52
C LYS A 186 13.57 13.45 10.51
N ARG A 187 14.65 13.44 9.70
CA ARG A 187 15.49 14.63 9.50
C ARG A 187 14.73 15.78 8.85
N LEU A 188 13.92 15.50 7.83
CA LEU A 188 13.09 16.51 7.16
C LEU A 188 12.14 17.19 8.15
N LEU A 189 11.43 16.43 8.96
CA LEU A 189 10.53 16.98 9.98
C LEU A 189 11.27 17.82 11.04
N LYS A 190 12.46 17.38 11.46
CA LYS A 190 13.28 18.14 12.41
C LYS A 190 13.80 19.45 11.82
N VAL A 191 14.33 19.44 10.59
CA VAL A 191 14.92 20.62 9.94
C VAL A 191 13.84 21.66 9.55
N SER A 192 12.66 21.17 9.19
CA SER A 192 11.55 22.04 8.78
C SER A 192 10.89 22.81 9.95
N ASN A 193 11.25 22.53 11.20
CA ASN A 193 10.60 23.09 12.40
C ASN A 193 9.05 22.97 12.39
N ILE A 194 8.53 22.02 11.63
CA ILE A 194 7.09 21.78 11.46
C ILE A 194 6.50 21.17 12.72
N VAL A 195 7.27 20.30 13.40
CA VAL A 195 6.84 19.63 14.63
C VAL A 195 7.49 20.34 15.83
N PRO A 196 6.71 20.68 16.89
CA PRO A 196 7.26 21.27 18.10
C PRO A 196 8.36 20.39 18.71
N GLN A 197 9.50 20.98 19.06
CA GLN A 197 10.67 20.25 19.61
C GLN A 197 10.38 19.58 20.98
N THR A 198 9.26 19.88 21.59
CA THR A 198 8.83 19.33 22.87
C THR A 198 8.27 17.91 22.76
N ARG A 199 8.00 17.40 21.55
CA ARG A 199 7.47 16.06 21.33
C ARG A 199 8.57 15.12 20.82
N SER A 200 8.77 14.00 21.52
CA SER A 200 9.63 12.92 21.03
C SER A 200 8.93 12.22 19.86
N LEU A 201 9.54 12.31 18.69
CA LEU A 201 9.10 11.58 17.51
C LEU A 201 9.68 10.16 17.45
N ASP A 202 10.58 9.83 18.36
CA ASP A 202 11.42 8.63 18.24
C ASP A 202 10.59 7.35 18.37
N ALA A 203 9.75 7.24 19.40
CA ALA A 203 8.87 6.09 19.59
C ALA A 203 7.86 5.92 18.43
N TRP A 204 7.32 7.03 17.94
CA TRP A 204 6.40 7.01 16.81
C TRP A 204 7.06 6.54 15.50
N PHE A 205 8.29 6.99 15.22
CA PHE A 205 9.05 6.51 14.07
C PHE A 205 9.47 5.03 14.21
N GLU A 206 9.67 4.55 15.43
CA GLU A 206 9.91 3.12 15.68
C GLU A 206 8.67 2.28 15.38
N GLU A 207 7.49 2.74 15.80
CA GLU A 207 6.23 2.07 15.48
C GLU A 207 5.97 1.99 13.96
N ILE A 208 6.16 3.11 13.24
CA ILE A 208 6.04 3.12 11.77
C ILE A 208 7.08 2.20 11.12
N ARG A 209 8.29 2.17 11.64
CA ARG A 209 9.33 1.25 11.16
C ARG A 209 8.88 -0.21 11.28
N ASP A 210 8.36 -0.58 12.43
CA ASP A 210 7.95 -1.94 12.72
C ASP A 210 6.74 -2.35 11.85
N LEU A 211 5.77 -1.46 11.66
CA LEU A 211 4.66 -1.65 10.72
C LEU A 211 5.14 -1.84 9.27
N LEU A 212 6.11 -1.02 8.80
CA LEU A 212 6.65 -1.15 7.46
C LEU A 212 7.44 -2.45 7.26
N HIS A 213 8.18 -2.89 8.28
CA HIS A 213 8.88 -4.17 8.22
C HIS A 213 7.91 -5.34 8.21
N HIS A 214 6.77 -5.23 8.91
CA HIS A 214 5.71 -6.22 8.86
C HIS A 214 5.10 -6.31 7.46
N GLU A 215 4.80 -5.18 6.82
CA GLU A 215 4.21 -5.12 5.47
C GLU A 215 5.10 -5.72 4.37
N VAL A 216 6.39 -5.79 4.58
CA VAL A 216 7.33 -6.41 3.62
C VAL A 216 7.74 -7.83 4.01
N ASP A 217 7.18 -8.39 5.07
CA ASP A 217 7.45 -9.76 5.53
C ASP A 217 6.43 -10.74 4.95
N TYR A 218 6.68 -11.17 3.71
CA TYR A 218 5.80 -12.12 3.02
C TYR A 218 5.82 -13.54 3.59
N GLU A 219 6.81 -13.88 4.40
CA GLU A 219 6.82 -15.15 5.13
C GLU A 219 5.81 -15.11 6.28
N ALA A 220 5.74 -14.00 7.02
CA ALA A 220 4.73 -13.78 8.04
C ALA A 220 3.32 -13.68 7.43
N GLU A 221 3.15 -12.91 6.34
CA GLU A 221 1.88 -12.81 5.62
C GLU A 221 1.39 -14.19 5.14
N ALA A 222 2.28 -15.03 4.61
CA ALA A 222 1.92 -16.38 4.20
C ALA A 222 1.43 -17.26 5.36
N VAL A 223 2.09 -17.20 6.52
CA VAL A 223 1.68 -17.95 7.72
C VAL A 223 0.31 -17.47 8.21
N THR A 224 0.08 -16.15 8.24
CA THR A 224 -1.22 -15.59 8.64
C THR A 224 -2.31 -16.00 7.65
N THR A 225 -2.05 -15.91 6.34
CA THR A 225 -3.01 -16.33 5.29
C THR A 225 -3.40 -17.81 5.44
N GLU A 226 -2.44 -18.71 5.67
CA GLU A 226 -2.71 -20.14 5.89
C GLU A 226 -3.57 -20.36 7.13
N ARG A 227 -3.30 -19.64 8.24
CA ARG A 227 -4.08 -19.72 9.45
C ARG A 227 -5.53 -19.27 9.24
N PHE A 228 -5.75 -18.20 8.50
CA PHE A 228 -7.10 -17.73 8.15
C PHE A 228 -7.78 -18.68 7.16
N TYR A 229 -7.04 -19.25 6.20
CA TYR A 229 -7.55 -20.28 5.32
C TYR A 229 -8.09 -21.48 6.12
N ASP A 230 -7.34 -22.00 7.09
CA ASP A 230 -7.75 -23.12 7.93
C ASP A 230 -8.99 -22.79 8.77
N ARG A 231 -9.06 -21.58 9.34
CA ARG A 231 -10.19 -21.11 10.16
C ARG A 231 -11.48 -20.97 9.37
N LEU A 232 -11.38 -20.52 8.11
CA LEU A 232 -12.54 -20.17 7.27
C LEU A 232 -12.89 -21.23 6.24
N SER A 233 -12.08 -22.27 6.05
CA SER A 233 -12.26 -23.30 5.02
C SER A 233 -13.61 -24.01 5.04
N ASN A 234 -14.27 -24.09 6.21
CA ASN A 234 -15.57 -24.71 6.39
C ASN A 234 -16.76 -23.74 6.33
N ASP A 235 -16.54 -22.45 6.20
CA ASP A 235 -17.60 -21.46 6.07
C ASP A 235 -17.78 -21.07 4.60
N PRO A 236 -18.92 -21.43 3.98
CA PRO A 236 -19.12 -21.21 2.54
C PRO A 236 -19.24 -19.74 2.15
N ARG A 237 -19.31 -18.82 3.11
CA ARG A 237 -19.43 -17.38 2.88
C ARG A 237 -18.08 -16.71 2.60
N TYR A 238 -16.97 -17.37 2.95
CA TYR A 238 -15.63 -16.79 2.82
C TYR A 238 -14.77 -17.59 1.86
N VAL A 239 -13.82 -16.89 1.27
CA VAL A 239 -12.74 -17.46 0.47
C VAL A 239 -11.44 -16.80 0.89
N VAL A 240 -10.47 -17.59 1.27
CA VAL A 240 -9.10 -17.17 1.54
C VAL A 240 -8.21 -17.84 0.51
N PRO A 241 -7.30 -17.13 -0.16
CA PRO A 241 -6.38 -17.74 -1.11
C PRO A 241 -5.50 -18.81 -0.43
N LYS A 242 -5.24 -19.88 -1.14
CA LYS A 242 -4.31 -20.91 -0.69
C LYS A 242 -2.89 -20.53 -1.04
N ILE A 243 -2.00 -20.51 -0.06
CA ILE A 243 -0.57 -20.23 -0.30
C ILE A 243 0.10 -21.37 -1.04
N ASN A 244 0.83 -21.02 -2.09
CA ASN A 244 1.72 -21.96 -2.76
C ASN A 244 3.15 -21.75 -2.24
N ARG A 245 3.55 -22.59 -1.28
CA ARG A 245 4.87 -22.51 -0.62
C ARG A 245 6.03 -22.81 -1.54
N GLU A 246 5.81 -23.53 -2.61
CA GLU A 246 6.85 -23.89 -3.56
C GLU A 246 7.40 -22.68 -4.28
N TYR A 247 6.50 -21.77 -4.69
CA TYR A 247 6.85 -20.52 -5.38
C TYR A 247 6.91 -19.29 -4.46
N SER A 248 6.53 -19.42 -3.18
CA SER A 248 6.65 -18.33 -2.21
C SER A 248 8.06 -18.22 -1.66
N LYS A 249 8.56 -17.00 -1.53
CA LYS A 249 9.89 -16.62 -1.00
C LYS A 249 9.76 -15.34 -0.17
N LYS A 250 10.79 -14.97 0.56
CA LYS A 250 10.82 -13.78 1.42
C LYS A 250 10.27 -12.50 0.76
N ARG A 251 10.43 -12.33 -0.56
CA ARG A 251 10.02 -11.15 -1.33
C ARG A 251 9.03 -11.47 -2.46
N LEU A 252 8.47 -12.66 -2.43
CA LEU A 252 7.51 -13.16 -3.42
C LEU A 252 6.47 -14.00 -2.71
N LEU A 253 5.21 -13.57 -2.72
CA LEU A 253 4.11 -14.37 -2.23
C LEU A 253 3.32 -14.94 -3.41
N CYS A 254 3.23 -16.26 -3.46
CA CYS A 254 2.43 -16.99 -4.45
C CYS A 254 1.20 -17.59 -3.77
N MET A 255 0.03 -17.30 -4.31
CA MET A 255 -1.24 -17.83 -3.80
C MET A 255 -2.20 -18.15 -4.92
N SER A 256 -3.23 -18.94 -4.65
CA SER A 256 -4.28 -19.25 -5.63
C SER A 256 -4.94 -17.97 -6.15
N TYR A 257 -5.26 -17.95 -7.46
CA TYR A 257 -6.04 -16.86 -8.04
C TYR A 257 -7.51 -17.02 -7.65
N GLU A 258 -8.05 -16.04 -6.94
CA GLU A 258 -9.43 -16.06 -6.50
C GLU A 258 -10.24 -14.99 -7.29
N PRO A 259 -11.13 -15.43 -8.19
CA PRO A 259 -11.94 -14.49 -8.97
C PRO A 259 -12.99 -13.80 -8.09
N GLY A 260 -13.26 -12.54 -8.40
CA GLY A 260 -14.28 -11.76 -7.73
C GLY A 260 -14.40 -10.36 -8.33
N VAL A 261 -15.41 -9.62 -7.92
CA VAL A 261 -15.58 -8.21 -8.26
C VAL A 261 -15.29 -7.35 -7.05
N SER A 262 -14.81 -6.13 -7.27
CA SER A 262 -14.55 -5.18 -6.19
C SER A 262 -15.83 -4.92 -5.37
N VAL A 263 -15.71 -4.76 -4.06
CA VAL A 263 -16.82 -4.44 -3.15
C VAL A 263 -17.51 -3.10 -3.49
N VAL A 264 -16.86 -2.24 -4.25
CA VAL A 264 -17.42 -0.95 -4.71
C VAL A 264 -17.92 -1.00 -6.17
N SER A 265 -17.96 -2.17 -6.80
CA SER A 265 -18.37 -2.31 -8.20
C SER A 265 -19.88 -2.11 -8.41
N ASP A 266 -20.26 -1.63 -9.59
CA ASP A 266 -21.66 -1.49 -9.99
C ASP A 266 -22.41 -2.84 -10.02
N VAL A 267 -21.68 -3.93 -10.24
CA VAL A 267 -22.23 -5.30 -10.19
C VAL A 267 -22.90 -5.57 -8.83
N LEU A 268 -22.25 -5.19 -7.73
CA LEU A 268 -22.82 -5.38 -6.40
C LEU A 268 -23.99 -4.46 -6.12
N GLN A 269 -24.01 -3.25 -6.70
CA GLN A 269 -25.13 -2.33 -6.54
C GLN A 269 -26.41 -2.86 -7.20
N GLN A 270 -26.28 -3.70 -8.23
CA GLN A 270 -27.40 -4.32 -8.95
C GLN A 270 -27.95 -5.57 -8.25
N LEU A 271 -27.24 -6.11 -7.23
CA LEU A 271 -27.77 -7.22 -6.44
C LEU A 271 -28.99 -6.79 -5.61
N SER A 272 -29.84 -7.77 -5.26
CA SER A 272 -30.96 -7.52 -4.35
C SER A 272 -30.48 -7.01 -3.00
N HIS A 273 -31.35 -6.31 -2.29
CA HIS A 273 -31.04 -5.80 -0.94
C HIS A 273 -30.64 -6.94 0.00
N GLU A 274 -31.30 -8.10 -0.09
CA GLU A 274 -31.01 -9.28 0.74
C GLU A 274 -29.58 -9.80 0.51
N ARG A 275 -29.16 -9.95 -0.76
CA ARG A 275 -27.80 -10.40 -1.09
C ARG A 275 -26.74 -9.40 -0.60
N ARG A 276 -26.96 -8.11 -0.82
CA ARG A 276 -26.04 -7.06 -0.31
C ARG A 276 -25.96 -7.06 1.21
N SER A 277 -27.10 -7.23 1.89
CA SER A 277 -27.15 -7.31 3.35
C SER A 277 -26.41 -8.54 3.87
N ALA A 278 -26.53 -9.70 3.21
CA ALA A 278 -25.81 -10.91 3.57
C ALA A 278 -24.29 -10.76 3.46
N ILE A 279 -23.81 -10.11 2.38
CA ILE A 279 -22.37 -9.78 2.21
C ILE A 279 -21.88 -8.84 3.33
N GLY A 280 -22.67 -7.77 3.63
CA GLY A 280 -22.34 -6.84 4.70
C GLY A 280 -22.35 -7.50 6.08
N GLN A 281 -23.27 -8.41 6.34
CA GLN A 281 -23.34 -9.18 7.57
C GLN A 281 -22.12 -10.10 7.71
N ALA A 282 -21.71 -10.80 6.64
CA ALA A 282 -20.51 -11.61 6.64
C ALA A 282 -19.24 -10.78 6.96
N ALA A 283 -19.13 -9.57 6.38
CA ALA A 283 -18.01 -8.68 6.67
C ALA A 283 -17.95 -8.22 8.13
N ILE A 284 -19.11 -7.95 8.76
CA ILE A 284 -19.19 -7.58 10.17
C ILE A 284 -18.89 -8.79 11.06
N GLU A 285 -19.44 -9.96 10.73
CA GLU A 285 -19.25 -11.17 11.51
C GLU A 285 -17.79 -11.61 11.56
N ILE A 286 -17.07 -11.55 10.44
CA ILE A 286 -15.64 -11.89 10.47
C ILE A 286 -14.84 -10.90 11.31
N MET A 287 -15.10 -9.61 11.22
CA MET A 287 -14.46 -8.61 12.08
C MET A 287 -14.72 -8.88 13.58
N MET A 288 -15.95 -9.29 13.92
CA MET A 288 -16.27 -9.66 15.31
C MET A 288 -15.53 -10.93 15.74
N GLN A 289 -15.39 -11.92 14.86
CA GLN A 289 -14.61 -13.12 15.16
C GLN A 289 -13.13 -12.82 15.35
N GLU A 290 -12.55 -11.98 14.49
CA GLU A 290 -11.17 -11.53 14.61
C GLU A 290 -10.90 -10.89 15.97
N ILE A 291 -11.73 -9.96 16.41
CA ILE A 291 -11.54 -9.22 17.65
C ILE A 291 -11.84 -10.09 18.89
N PHE A 292 -13.00 -10.73 18.91
CA PHE A 292 -13.54 -11.33 20.15
C PHE A 292 -13.26 -12.82 20.29
N VAL A 293 -12.96 -13.53 19.21
CA VAL A 293 -12.74 -14.98 19.24
C VAL A 293 -11.28 -15.31 18.99
N TRP A 294 -10.67 -14.69 17.99
CA TRP A 294 -9.28 -15.02 17.61
C TRP A 294 -8.24 -14.13 18.26
N GLY A 295 -8.62 -12.93 18.71
CA GLY A 295 -7.69 -11.95 19.28
C GLY A 295 -6.68 -11.41 18.26
N GLU A 296 -7.00 -11.53 16.99
CA GLU A 296 -6.23 -11.04 15.84
C GLU A 296 -7.18 -10.28 14.94
N MET A 297 -6.78 -9.11 14.47
CA MET A 297 -7.61 -8.28 13.59
C MET A 297 -6.78 -7.75 12.44
N GLN A 298 -7.32 -7.81 11.22
CA GLN A 298 -6.77 -7.06 10.10
C GLN A 298 -6.93 -5.57 10.37
N THR A 299 -5.82 -4.84 10.40
CA THR A 299 -5.80 -3.40 10.73
C THR A 299 -5.80 -2.49 9.50
N ASP A 300 -5.74 -3.04 8.29
CA ASP A 300 -5.90 -2.29 7.03
C ASP A 300 -7.30 -2.52 6.42
N PRO A 301 -8.32 -1.73 6.79
CA PRO A 301 -9.71 -1.90 6.34
C PRO A 301 -9.93 -1.39 4.91
N ASN A 302 -8.94 -1.51 4.05
CA ASN A 302 -9.03 -1.05 2.68
C ASN A 302 -9.93 -1.97 1.86
N PHE A 303 -10.92 -1.39 1.17
CA PHE A 303 -11.80 -2.15 0.28
C PHE A 303 -11.09 -2.88 -0.86
N GLY A 304 -9.87 -2.46 -1.22
CA GLY A 304 -9.02 -3.17 -2.18
C GLY A 304 -8.53 -4.55 -1.72
N ASN A 305 -8.62 -4.84 -0.41
CA ASN A 305 -8.26 -6.13 0.17
C ASN A 305 -9.40 -7.16 0.14
N TYR A 306 -10.57 -6.76 -0.39
CA TYR A 306 -11.78 -7.57 -0.43
C TYR A 306 -12.37 -7.63 -1.82
N LEU A 307 -12.74 -8.84 -2.26
CA LEU A 307 -13.58 -9.03 -3.44
C LEU A 307 -14.85 -9.76 -3.04
N VAL A 308 -15.85 -9.71 -3.91
CA VAL A 308 -17.05 -10.54 -3.79
C VAL A 308 -17.14 -11.48 -4.98
N ARG A 309 -17.19 -12.78 -4.71
CA ARG A 309 -17.54 -13.79 -5.70
C ARG A 309 -19.06 -13.91 -5.75
N VAL A 310 -19.64 -13.28 -6.75
CA VAL A 310 -21.08 -13.30 -6.96
C VAL A 310 -21.50 -14.69 -7.44
N SER A 311 -22.42 -15.34 -6.71
CA SER A 311 -22.97 -16.63 -7.12
C SER A 311 -23.92 -16.45 -8.31
N THR A 312 -23.78 -17.35 -9.28
CA THR A 312 -24.72 -17.50 -10.41
C THR A 312 -25.75 -18.61 -10.16
N ASN A 313 -25.56 -19.41 -9.11
CA ASN A 313 -26.42 -20.51 -8.76
C ASN A 313 -27.47 -20.09 -7.73
N GLU A 314 -28.71 -20.47 -7.95
CA GLU A 314 -29.79 -20.21 -7.01
C GLU A 314 -29.58 -21.01 -5.72
N GLY A 315 -29.65 -20.33 -4.57
CA GLY A 315 -29.44 -20.94 -3.25
C GLY A 315 -27.99 -21.00 -2.76
N GLU A 316 -27.01 -20.68 -3.59
CA GLU A 316 -25.63 -20.53 -3.12
C GLU A 316 -25.34 -19.10 -2.66
N PRO A 317 -24.68 -18.90 -1.50
CA PRO A 317 -24.35 -17.56 -1.02
C PRO A 317 -23.28 -16.89 -1.91
N ASP A 318 -23.34 -15.57 -2.01
CA ASP A 318 -22.21 -14.78 -2.44
C ASP A 318 -21.07 -14.92 -1.43
N LYS A 319 -19.83 -14.94 -1.89
CA LYS A 319 -18.68 -15.18 -1.04
C LYS A 319 -17.81 -13.95 -0.93
N LEU A 320 -17.45 -13.61 0.29
CA LEU A 320 -16.44 -12.58 0.56
C LEU A 320 -15.05 -13.20 0.39
N VAL A 321 -14.25 -12.65 -0.51
CA VAL A 321 -12.87 -13.06 -0.77
C VAL A 321 -11.93 -12.13 -0.02
N LEU A 322 -11.10 -12.66 0.86
CA LEU A 322 -10.16 -11.94 1.71
C LEU A 322 -8.75 -12.12 1.13
N LEU A 323 -8.07 -11.04 0.75
CA LEU A 323 -6.87 -11.13 -0.11
C LEU A 323 -5.58 -10.76 0.60
N ASP A 324 -5.61 -9.98 1.67
CA ASP A 324 -4.41 -9.44 2.33
C ASP A 324 -4.47 -9.69 3.84
N PHE A 325 -3.42 -10.30 4.38
CA PHE A 325 -3.26 -10.65 5.78
C PHE A 325 -1.90 -10.21 6.36
N GLY A 326 -1.27 -9.25 5.67
CA GLY A 326 0.01 -8.66 6.05
C GLY A 326 -0.07 -7.56 7.12
#